data_514d0f2094b4a684ff3030bf59bad12a
#
_entry.id   514d0f2094b4a684ff3030bf59bad12a
#
_cell.length_a   1.000
_cell.length_b   1.000
_cell.length_c   1.000
_cell.angle_alpha   90.00
_cell.angle_beta   90.00
_cell.angle_gamma   90.00
#
_symmetry.space_group_name_H-M   'P 1'
#
loop_
_entity.id
_entity.type
_entity.pdbx_description
1 polymer ?
#
loop_
_entity_poly.entity_id
_entity_poly.type
_entity_poly.pdbx_seq_one_letter_code
_entity_poly.pdbx_strand_id
1 'polypeptide(L)'
;MKTSTCKCGGSIKLDRCLVDDFLIECMKCDKCGEILFTPEQTKQMIRLREANKKIEGRRKIIKVGSSIAALLPKKVEEFGVKEGVIDSVKILSSNSLEIRFDKEIV
;
A
#
# COMPACT_ATOMS: atom_id res chain seq x y z
N MET A 1 -5.18 10.91 16.45
CA MET A 1 -3.91 11.58 16.11
C MET A 1 -4.12 13.07 16.05
N LYS A 2 -3.23 13.82 16.65
CA LYS A 2 -3.37 15.28 16.68
C LYS A 2 -2.99 15.87 15.32
N THR A 3 -3.82 16.79 14.84
CA THR A 3 -3.43 17.62 13.70
C THR A 3 -2.40 18.63 14.15
N SER A 4 -1.37 18.82 13.34
CA SER A 4 -0.34 19.81 13.59
C SER A 4 -0.56 21.00 12.67
N THR A 5 0.04 22.12 13.02
CA THR A 5 -0.02 23.32 12.20
C THR A 5 1.22 23.40 11.33
N CYS A 6 1.04 23.63 10.04
CA CYS A 6 2.12 23.83 9.10
C CYS A 6 2.64 25.26 9.19
N LYS A 7 3.90 25.47 8.80
CA LYS A 7 4.48 26.83 8.75
C LYS A 7 3.71 27.77 7.85
N CYS A 8 3.03 27.24 6.84
CA CYS A 8 2.21 28.05 5.93
C CYS A 8 0.87 28.47 6.52
N GLY A 9 0.53 28.01 7.72
CA GLY A 9 -0.74 28.28 8.38
C GLY A 9 -1.83 27.24 8.09
N GLY A 10 -1.55 26.24 7.28
CA GLY A 10 -2.47 25.16 7.03
C GLY A 10 -2.44 24.09 8.12
N SER A 11 -3.33 23.12 8.02
CA SER A 11 -3.40 21.97 8.95
C SER A 11 -2.72 20.75 8.33
N ILE A 12 -1.93 20.06 9.14
CA ILE A 12 -1.28 18.82 8.74
C ILE A 12 -2.18 17.67 9.17
N LYS A 13 -2.60 16.86 8.20
CA LYS A 13 -3.55 15.77 8.41
C LYS A 13 -3.00 14.46 7.85
N LEU A 14 -3.53 13.35 8.35
CA LEU A 14 -3.22 12.03 7.84
C LEU A 14 -3.73 11.92 6.40
N ASP A 15 -2.87 11.44 5.51
CA ASP A 15 -3.20 11.25 4.11
C ASP A 15 -2.41 10.06 3.57
N ARG A 16 -2.51 9.81 2.28
CA ARG A 16 -1.76 8.77 1.60
C ARG A 16 -0.95 9.38 0.49
N CYS A 17 0.29 8.96 0.37
CA CYS A 17 1.21 9.48 -0.63
C CYS A 17 1.83 8.34 -1.42
N LEU A 18 2.10 8.60 -2.69
CA LEU A 18 2.84 7.66 -3.52
C LEU A 18 4.32 8.01 -3.45
N VAL A 19 5.11 7.14 -2.84
CA VAL A 19 6.55 7.32 -2.68
C VAL A 19 7.24 6.06 -3.18
N ASP A 20 8.14 6.20 -4.15
CA ASP A 20 8.83 5.07 -4.78
C ASP A 20 7.84 3.98 -5.27
N ASP A 21 6.71 4.41 -5.81
CA ASP A 21 5.62 3.55 -6.28
C ASP A 21 4.89 2.79 -5.17
N PHE A 22 5.16 3.11 -3.91
CA PHE A 22 4.43 2.56 -2.78
C PHE A 22 3.38 3.56 -2.29
N LEU A 23 2.20 3.05 -1.95
CA LEU A 23 1.16 3.85 -1.33
C LEU A 23 1.34 3.80 0.17
N ILE A 24 1.76 4.89 0.76
CA ILE A 24 2.17 4.97 2.16
C ILE A 24 1.37 6.05 2.88
N GLU A 25 1.05 5.82 4.14
CA GLU A 25 0.47 6.85 4.97
C GLU A 25 1.50 7.94 5.25
N CYS A 26 1.07 9.18 5.17
CA CYS A 26 1.90 10.34 5.41
C CYS A 26 1.09 11.42 6.11
N MET A 27 1.79 12.45 6.54
CA MET A 27 1.16 13.66 7.07
C MET A 27 1.28 14.73 6.01
N LYS A 28 0.17 15.31 5.61
CA LYS A 28 0.13 16.29 4.52
C LYS A 28 -0.59 17.55 4.94
N CYS A 29 0.00 18.69 4.57
CA CYS A 29 -0.65 19.98 4.78
C CYS A 29 -1.76 20.18 3.75
N ASP A 30 -2.93 20.61 4.21
CA ASP A 30 -4.09 20.84 3.36
C ASP A 30 -3.97 22.12 2.53
N LYS A 31 -3.01 22.98 2.83
CA LYS A 31 -2.85 24.25 2.16
C LYS A 31 -1.67 24.28 1.19
N CYS A 32 -0.47 23.97 1.64
CA CYS A 32 0.73 24.01 0.80
C CYS A 32 1.11 22.66 0.19
N GLY A 33 0.51 21.58 0.67
CA GLY A 33 0.80 20.24 0.16
C GLY A 33 2.10 19.63 0.67
N GLU A 34 2.75 20.25 1.66
CA GLU A 34 3.96 19.69 2.24
C GLU A 34 3.69 18.32 2.85
N ILE A 35 4.59 17.39 2.60
CA ILE A 35 4.48 16.01 3.06
C ILE A 35 5.53 15.73 4.12
N LEU A 36 5.07 15.18 5.25
CA LEU A 36 5.92 14.78 6.36
C LEU A 36 5.61 13.34 6.73
N PHE A 37 6.61 12.65 7.25
CA PHE A 37 6.45 11.27 7.71
C PHE A 37 6.76 11.16 9.19
N THR A 38 5.90 10.44 9.92
CA THR A 38 6.22 10.06 11.29
C THR A 38 7.28 8.95 11.28
N PRO A 39 7.96 8.70 12.41
CA PRO A 39 8.90 7.58 12.49
C PRO A 39 8.26 6.23 12.14
N GLU A 40 7.01 6.00 12.52
CA GLU A 40 6.28 4.78 12.20
C GLU A 40 6.01 4.66 10.70
N GLN A 41 5.64 5.76 10.06
CA GLN A 41 5.41 5.80 8.62
C GLN A 41 6.69 5.54 7.85
N THR A 42 7.81 6.09 8.31
CA THR A 42 9.12 5.85 7.70
C THR A 42 9.53 4.38 7.84
N LYS A 43 9.27 3.77 8.99
CA LYS A 43 9.54 2.35 9.20
C LYS A 43 8.71 1.48 8.26
N GLN A 44 7.46 1.83 8.05
CA GLN A 44 6.58 1.11 7.13
C GLN A 44 7.11 1.20 5.70
N MET A 45 7.57 2.36 5.28
CA MET A 45 8.16 2.57 3.96
C MET A 45 9.40 1.69 3.75
N ILE A 46 10.28 1.66 4.75
CA ILE A 46 11.48 0.84 4.70
C ILE A 46 11.10 -0.65 4.62
N ARG A 47 10.13 -1.07 5.40
CA ARG A 47 9.66 -2.45 5.40
C ARG A 47 9.11 -2.87 4.04
N LEU A 48 8.31 -2.00 3.41
CA LEU A 48 7.79 -2.28 2.07
C LEU A 48 8.91 -2.37 1.04
N ARG A 49 9.86 -1.46 1.11
CA ARG A 49 11.00 -1.44 0.19
C ARG A 49 11.83 -2.72 0.32
N GLU A 50 12.15 -3.13 1.55
CA GLU A 50 12.92 -4.34 1.78
C GLU A 50 12.17 -5.60 1.34
N ALA A 51 10.87 -5.67 1.60
CA ALA A 51 10.06 -6.80 1.15
C ALA A 51 10.06 -6.91 -0.37
N ASN A 52 9.92 -5.79 -1.07
CA ASN A 52 9.88 -5.79 -2.54
C ASN A 52 11.22 -6.16 -3.17
N LYS A 53 12.33 -5.87 -2.52
CA LYS A 53 13.64 -6.31 -3.01
C LYS A 53 13.78 -7.83 -3.04
N LYS A 54 13.05 -8.53 -2.18
CA LYS A 54 13.09 -9.98 -2.09
C LYS A 54 12.08 -10.67 -3.01
N ILE A 55 11.20 -9.91 -3.62
CA ILE A 55 10.25 -10.43 -4.59
C ILE A 55 10.89 -10.35 -5.96
N GLU A 56 11.27 -11.48 -6.50
CA GLU A 56 11.94 -11.51 -7.79
C GLU A 56 11.05 -12.06 -8.88
N GLY A 57 11.24 -11.49 -10.06
CA GLY A 57 10.76 -12.03 -11.31
C GLY A 57 9.26 -11.97 -11.51
N ARG A 58 8.89 -12.65 -12.56
CA ARG A 58 7.51 -12.70 -13.02
C ARG A 58 6.77 -13.82 -12.31
N ARG A 59 5.48 -13.58 -12.08
CA ARG A 59 4.60 -14.61 -11.52
C ARG A 59 3.64 -15.07 -12.61
N LYS A 60 3.14 -16.27 -12.45
CA LYS A 60 2.22 -16.85 -13.44
C LYS A 60 0.77 -16.60 -13.05
N ILE A 61 -0.04 -16.44 -14.08
CA ILE A 61 -1.49 -16.51 -13.92
C ILE A 61 -1.88 -17.91 -14.39
N ILE A 62 -2.58 -18.63 -13.54
CA ILE A 62 -2.99 -20.00 -13.81
C ILE A 62 -4.51 -20.09 -13.92
N LYS A 63 -4.97 -21.09 -14.65
CA LYS A 63 -6.39 -21.31 -14.81
C LYS A 63 -6.88 -22.26 -13.72
N VAL A 64 -7.97 -21.90 -13.07
CA VAL A 64 -8.59 -22.70 -12.01
C VAL A 64 -10.07 -22.79 -12.34
N GLY A 65 -10.51 -23.92 -12.87
CA GLY A 65 -11.88 -24.06 -13.33
C GLY A 65 -12.20 -23.08 -14.45
N SER A 66 -13.22 -22.25 -14.27
CA SER A 66 -13.61 -21.20 -15.21
C SER A 66 -12.96 -19.85 -14.86
N SER A 67 -12.13 -19.80 -13.84
CA SER A 67 -11.48 -18.58 -13.37
C SER A 67 -9.98 -18.61 -13.61
N ILE A 68 -9.33 -17.50 -13.33
CA ILE A 68 -7.87 -17.42 -13.36
C ILE A 68 -7.38 -16.97 -11.99
N ALA A 69 -6.16 -17.38 -11.64
CA ALA A 69 -5.54 -17.01 -10.38
C ALA A 69 -4.12 -16.55 -10.60
N ALA A 70 -3.70 -15.53 -9.86
CA ALA A 70 -2.33 -15.06 -9.85
C ALA A 70 -1.60 -15.69 -8.66
N LEU A 71 -0.41 -16.24 -8.93
CA LEU A 71 0.41 -16.81 -7.87
C LEU A 71 1.18 -15.70 -7.18
N LEU A 72 0.79 -15.36 -5.98
CA LEU A 72 1.43 -14.31 -5.20
C LEU A 72 2.67 -14.85 -4.50
N PRO A 73 3.73 -14.03 -4.38
CA PRO A 73 4.91 -14.45 -3.63
C PRO A 73 4.57 -14.60 -2.14
N LYS A 74 5.18 -15.60 -1.51
CA LYS A 74 4.93 -15.89 -0.11
C LYS A 74 5.21 -14.70 0.81
N LYS A 75 6.09 -13.81 0.38
CA LYS A 75 6.48 -12.62 1.14
C LYS A 75 5.29 -11.73 1.51
N VAL A 76 4.21 -11.74 0.71
CA VAL A 76 3.02 -10.93 0.99
C VAL A 76 2.31 -11.37 2.27
N GLU A 77 2.52 -12.61 2.72
CA GLU A 77 1.93 -13.10 3.96
C GLU A 77 2.40 -12.31 5.17
N GLU A 78 3.60 -11.74 5.11
CA GLU A 78 4.15 -10.92 6.19
C GLU A 78 3.37 -9.63 6.38
N PHE A 79 2.61 -9.23 5.38
CA PHE A 79 1.77 -8.04 5.42
C PHE A 79 0.30 -8.37 5.70
N GLY A 80 0.04 -9.59 6.14
CA GLY A 80 -1.32 -10.00 6.52
C GLY A 80 -2.14 -10.60 5.40
N VAL A 81 -1.55 -10.76 4.22
CA VAL A 81 -2.23 -11.40 3.09
C VAL A 81 -2.18 -12.90 3.28
N LYS A 82 -3.33 -13.52 3.32
CA LYS A 82 -3.43 -14.97 3.49
C LYS A 82 -4.68 -15.49 2.80
N GLU A 83 -4.83 -16.80 2.80
CA GLU A 83 -6.03 -17.42 2.26
C GLU A 83 -7.29 -16.81 2.86
N GLY A 84 -8.25 -16.50 2.03
CA GLY A 84 -9.49 -15.90 2.48
C GLY A 84 -10.16 -15.07 1.41
N VAL A 85 -10.97 -14.12 1.83
CA VAL A 85 -11.78 -13.30 0.95
C VAL A 85 -11.03 -12.05 0.51
N ILE A 86 -11.13 -11.75 -0.78
CA ILE A 86 -10.65 -10.49 -1.34
C ILE A 86 -11.76 -9.45 -1.16
N ASP A 87 -11.42 -8.30 -0.58
CA ASP A 87 -12.38 -7.24 -0.37
C ASP A 87 -12.82 -6.60 -1.69
N SER A 88 -11.88 -6.26 -2.54
CA SER A 88 -12.21 -5.65 -3.82
C SER A 88 -11.11 -5.85 -4.85
N VAL A 89 -11.51 -5.81 -6.12
CA VAL A 89 -10.58 -5.85 -7.26
C VAL A 89 -10.94 -4.70 -8.17
N LYS A 90 -9.94 -3.93 -8.58
CA LYS A 90 -10.13 -2.78 -9.47
C LYS A 90 -9.12 -2.82 -10.59
N ILE A 91 -9.57 -2.67 -11.82
CA ILE A 91 -8.68 -2.55 -12.97
C ILE A 91 -8.23 -1.10 -13.06
N LEU A 92 -6.92 -0.87 -12.89
CA LEU A 92 -6.35 0.46 -12.90
C LEU A 92 -5.92 0.91 -14.29
N SER A 93 -5.45 -0.04 -15.11
CA SER A 93 -5.01 0.25 -16.47
C SER A 93 -5.09 -1.02 -17.29
N SER A 94 -4.67 -0.95 -18.55
CA SER A 94 -4.67 -2.13 -19.44
C SER A 94 -3.73 -3.25 -18.97
N ASN A 95 -2.80 -2.94 -18.08
CA ASN A 95 -1.81 -3.92 -17.63
C ASN A 95 -1.60 -3.93 -16.11
N SER A 96 -2.50 -3.34 -15.36
CA SER A 96 -2.38 -3.34 -13.91
C SER A 96 -3.74 -3.37 -13.22
N LEU A 97 -3.78 -4.01 -12.07
CA LEU A 97 -4.97 -4.04 -11.24
C LEU A 97 -4.60 -3.94 -9.77
N GLU A 98 -5.56 -3.50 -8.98
CA GLU A 98 -5.42 -3.40 -7.54
C GLU A 98 -6.30 -4.44 -6.88
N ILE A 99 -5.73 -5.17 -5.94
CA ILE A 99 -6.46 -6.13 -5.13
C ILE A 99 -6.38 -5.66 -3.69
N ARG A 100 -7.53 -5.44 -3.06
CA ARG A 100 -7.59 -5.09 -1.65
C ARG A 100 -8.06 -6.30 -0.86
N PHE A 101 -7.35 -6.55 0.22
CA PHE A 101 -7.63 -7.66 1.11
C PHE A 101 -8.44 -7.16 2.30
N ASP A 102 -9.40 -7.98 2.72
CA ASP A 102 -10.15 -7.70 3.92
C ASP A 102 -9.23 -7.94 5.11
N LYS A 103 -8.67 -6.87 5.63
CA LYS A 103 -7.85 -6.92 6.83
C LYS A 103 -8.68 -6.54 8.01
N GLU A 104 -8.81 -7.46 8.94
CA GLU A 104 -9.36 -7.09 10.22
C GLU A 104 -8.37 -6.12 10.85
N ILE A 105 -8.88 -4.96 11.18
CA ILE A 105 -8.10 -3.97 11.89
C ILE A 105 -8.02 -4.43 13.33
N VAL A 106 -6.84 -4.83 13.70
CA VAL A 106 -6.58 -5.26 15.08
C VAL A 106 -6.02 -4.10 15.86
#